data_7e6485b5d0dd88f319697cdb8c2ad6d1
#
_entry.id   7e6485b5d0dd88f319697cdb8c2ad6d1
#
_cell.length_a   1.000
_cell.length_b   1.000
_cell.length_c   1.000
_cell.angle_alpha   90.00
_cell.angle_beta   90.00
_cell.angle_gamma   90.00
#
_symmetry.space_group_name_H-M   'P 1'
#
loop_
_entity.id
_entity.type
_entity.pdbx_description
1 polymer ?
#
loop_
_entity_poly.entity_id
_entity_poly.type
_entity_poly.pdbx_seq_one_letter_code
_entity_poly.pdbx_strand_id
1 'polypeptide(L)'
;MSRTVEEILYPAMEDYALDIIIGKGPAAKSIRIDLPKFTLIGATTRAGLLTAPLRDRFGVISRLELYTVEEIKEIVKRSAGLLDVEIDDEGAAEIASRSRGTPRIANRFLKRVRDFAQVKYDGKIDYKVAADALKSMEVDELGLDIIDSRMIKTMIENFGGGPVGLDTLAATIGEEPNTIEDVYEPYLLQLGFISRTPRGRIATKAAYDHFDIPFAE
;
A
#
# COMPACT_ATOMS: atom_id res chain seq x y z
N MET A 1 -1.80 -7.02 15.71
CA MET A 1 -1.11 -7.70 16.84
C MET A 1 -2.18 -8.18 17.80
N SER A 2 -2.04 -9.35 18.43
CA SER A 2 -3.02 -9.79 19.42
C SER A 2 -2.79 -9.07 20.75
N ARG A 3 -3.84 -8.90 21.55
CA ARG A 3 -3.78 -8.26 22.87
C ARG A 3 -2.78 -8.96 23.82
N THR A 4 -2.72 -10.29 23.75
CA THR A 4 -1.77 -11.08 24.54
C THR A 4 -0.31 -10.74 24.22
N VAL A 5 0.01 -10.48 22.94
CA VAL A 5 1.38 -10.08 22.56
C VAL A 5 1.67 -8.64 23.02
N GLU A 6 0.70 -7.75 22.98
CA GLU A 6 0.86 -6.39 23.51
C GLU A 6 1.16 -6.43 25.03
N GLU A 7 0.42 -7.25 25.79
CA GLU A 7 0.59 -7.39 27.24
C GLU A 7 1.99 -7.91 27.62
N ILE A 8 2.59 -8.76 26.77
CA ILE A 8 3.97 -9.24 26.98
C ILE A 8 5.01 -8.12 26.69
N LEU A 9 4.71 -7.21 25.78
CA LEU A 9 5.63 -6.12 25.44
C LEU A 9 5.71 -5.04 26.52
N TYR A 10 4.68 -4.83 27.33
CA TYR A 10 4.69 -3.78 28.35
C TYR A 10 5.86 -3.91 29.33
N PRO A 11 6.05 -5.03 30.06
CA PRO A 11 7.20 -5.15 30.96
C PRO A 11 8.54 -5.17 30.21
N ALA A 12 8.58 -5.66 28.96
CA ALA A 12 9.79 -5.61 28.16
C ALA A 12 10.22 -4.16 27.86
N MET A 13 9.26 -3.26 27.56
CA MET A 13 9.55 -1.87 27.25
C MET A 13 9.83 -1.00 28.47
N GLU A 14 9.20 -1.29 29.61
CA GLU A 14 9.31 -0.50 30.83
C GLU A 14 10.47 -0.97 31.74
N ASP A 15 10.51 -2.29 31.99
CA ASP A 15 11.38 -2.90 33.00
C ASP A 15 12.55 -3.67 32.39
N TYR A 16 12.62 -3.80 31.07
CA TYR A 16 13.56 -4.70 30.39
C TYR A 16 13.45 -6.15 30.88
N ALA A 17 12.22 -6.63 31.06
CA ALA A 17 11.96 -7.97 31.53
C ALA A 17 10.77 -8.59 30.79
N LEU A 18 10.77 -9.92 30.68
CA LEU A 18 9.64 -10.71 30.18
C LEU A 18 9.11 -11.59 31.29
N ASP A 19 7.81 -11.56 31.52
CA ASP A 19 7.13 -12.45 32.43
C ASP A 19 6.46 -13.58 31.65
N ILE A 20 7.02 -14.80 31.74
CA ILE A 20 6.52 -16.00 31.07
C ILE A 20 5.73 -16.83 32.06
N ILE A 21 4.45 -17.07 31.76
CA ILE A 21 3.58 -17.90 32.56
C ILE A 21 3.71 -19.35 32.08
N ILE A 22 4.18 -20.25 32.94
CA ILE A 22 4.29 -21.67 32.67
C ILE A 22 3.25 -22.44 33.47
N GLY A 23 2.44 -23.25 32.78
CA GLY A 23 1.35 -24.00 33.36
C GLY A 23 -0.02 -23.38 33.16
N LYS A 24 -1.05 -24.00 33.68
CA LYS A 24 -2.45 -23.53 33.60
C LYS A 24 -3.10 -23.58 34.99
N GLY A 25 -4.03 -22.65 35.23
CA GLY A 25 -4.81 -22.62 36.49
C GLY A 25 -4.01 -22.13 37.71
N PRO A 26 -4.45 -22.45 38.93
CA PRO A 26 -3.87 -21.93 40.17
C PRO A 26 -2.40 -22.37 40.43
N ALA A 27 -1.91 -23.38 39.73
CA ALA A 27 -0.52 -23.89 39.82
C ALA A 27 0.42 -23.25 38.78
N ALA A 28 -0.05 -22.28 37.97
CA ALA A 28 0.80 -21.60 37.02
C ALA A 28 1.91 -20.81 37.73
N LYS A 29 3.13 -20.92 37.25
CA LYS A 29 4.29 -20.18 37.75
C LYS A 29 4.70 -19.13 36.73
N SER A 30 5.00 -17.92 37.20
CA SER A 30 5.62 -16.88 36.38
C SER A 30 7.13 -16.98 36.51
N ILE A 31 7.82 -16.99 35.39
CA ILE A 31 9.29 -16.87 35.31
C ILE A 31 9.59 -15.52 34.72
N ARG A 32 10.30 -14.67 35.44
CA ARG A 32 10.80 -13.37 34.94
C ARG A 32 12.18 -13.59 34.32
N ILE A 33 12.33 -13.12 33.08
CA ILE A 33 13.57 -13.16 32.32
C ILE A 33 14.01 -11.72 32.10
N ASP A 34 15.17 -11.34 32.62
CA ASP A 34 15.75 -10.03 32.39
C ASP A 34 16.30 -9.90 30.97
N LEU A 35 16.02 -8.78 30.33
CA LEU A 35 16.48 -8.46 28.99
C LEU A 35 17.62 -7.41 29.04
N PRO A 36 18.60 -7.49 28.15
CA PRO A 36 19.53 -6.38 27.98
C PRO A 36 18.76 -5.16 27.47
N LYS A 37 19.29 -3.96 27.73
CA LYS A 37 18.71 -2.70 27.17
C LYS A 37 18.65 -2.79 25.65
N PHE A 38 17.50 -2.45 25.09
CA PHE A 38 17.25 -2.50 23.65
C PHE A 38 16.43 -1.30 23.20
N THR A 39 16.40 -1.05 21.91
CA THR A 39 15.50 -0.08 21.28
C THR A 39 14.44 -0.85 20.48
N LEU A 40 13.16 -0.60 20.79
CA LEU A 40 12.05 -1.16 20.05
C LEU A 40 11.62 -0.21 18.94
N ILE A 41 11.62 -0.70 17.71
CA ILE A 41 11.10 0.02 16.55
C ILE A 41 9.92 -0.77 15.99
N GLY A 42 8.79 -0.10 15.85
CA GLY A 42 7.56 -0.66 15.28
C GLY A 42 7.11 0.13 14.05
N ALA A 43 6.50 -0.56 13.11
CA ALA A 43 5.82 0.06 11.97
C ALA A 43 4.47 -0.62 11.72
N THR A 44 3.47 0.17 11.42
CA THR A 44 2.12 -0.32 11.11
C THR A 44 1.41 0.61 10.13
N THR A 45 0.59 0.04 9.28
CA THR A 45 -0.35 0.79 8.43
C THR A 45 -1.65 1.13 9.17
N ARG A 46 -1.91 0.47 10.31
CA ARG A 46 -3.14 0.59 11.09
C ARG A 46 -2.84 1.05 12.53
N ALA A 47 -2.31 2.27 12.69
CA ALA A 47 -1.99 2.84 14.00
C ALA A 47 -3.20 2.90 14.95
N GLY A 48 -4.41 3.05 14.41
CA GLY A 48 -5.65 3.05 15.19
C GLY A 48 -6.01 1.72 15.86
N LEU A 49 -5.40 0.59 15.42
CA LEU A 49 -5.59 -0.71 16.04
C LEU A 49 -4.62 -0.99 17.21
N LEU A 50 -3.62 -0.13 17.41
CA LEU A 50 -2.76 -0.20 18.59
C LEU A 50 -3.52 0.35 19.79
N THR A 51 -3.41 -0.35 20.92
CA THR A 51 -4.00 0.16 22.18
C THR A 51 -3.31 1.45 22.61
N ALA A 52 -4.03 2.32 23.31
CA ALA A 52 -3.45 3.54 23.85
C ALA A 52 -2.25 3.23 24.78
N PRO A 53 -2.32 2.24 25.71
CA PRO A 53 -1.18 1.91 26.54
C PRO A 53 0.08 1.50 25.80
N LEU A 54 -0.04 0.78 24.66
CA LEU A 54 1.12 0.42 23.85
C LEU A 54 1.68 1.66 23.14
N ARG A 55 0.81 2.46 22.57
CA ARG A 55 1.19 3.67 21.82
C ARG A 55 1.91 4.68 22.73
N ASP A 56 1.44 4.85 23.97
CA ASP A 56 2.01 5.81 24.92
C ASP A 56 3.43 5.39 25.43
N ARG A 57 3.81 4.11 25.22
CA ARG A 57 5.15 3.62 25.56
C ARG A 57 6.20 3.89 24.48
N PHE A 58 5.78 4.26 23.28
CA PHE A 58 6.71 4.74 22.25
C PHE A 58 7.01 6.22 22.48
N GLY A 59 8.28 6.53 22.76
CA GLY A 59 8.72 7.91 22.99
C GLY A 59 8.70 8.78 21.73
N VAL A 60 8.72 8.17 20.55
CA VAL A 60 8.66 8.86 19.25
C VAL A 60 7.63 8.17 18.37
N ILE A 61 6.66 8.93 17.89
CA ILE A 61 5.67 8.47 16.92
C ILE A 61 5.77 9.37 15.70
N SER A 62 6.11 8.76 14.55
CA SER A 62 6.23 9.46 13.28
C SER A 62 5.23 8.89 12.28
N ARG A 63 4.57 9.77 11.54
CA ARG A 63 3.76 9.40 10.39
C ARG A 63 4.63 9.52 9.14
N LEU A 64 4.74 8.43 8.39
CA LEU A 64 5.38 8.44 7.09
C LEU A 64 4.37 8.89 6.03
N GLU A 65 4.78 9.84 5.22
CA GLU A 65 4.02 10.30 4.05
C GLU A 65 4.46 9.54 2.80
N LEU A 66 3.64 9.59 1.76
CA LEU A 66 4.01 9.07 0.44
C LEU A 66 5.10 9.97 -0.14
N TYR A 67 5.99 9.36 -0.92
CA TYR A 67 7.03 10.08 -1.62
C TYR A 67 6.45 10.89 -2.78
N THR A 68 7.07 12.02 -3.07
CA THR A 68 6.80 12.81 -4.30
C THR A 68 7.30 12.05 -5.53
N VAL A 69 6.86 12.47 -6.70
CA VAL A 69 7.31 11.88 -7.97
C VAL A 69 8.82 12.05 -8.13
N GLU A 70 9.36 13.20 -7.74
CA GLU A 70 10.78 13.52 -7.79
C GLU A 70 11.61 12.60 -6.89
N GLU A 71 11.16 12.38 -5.66
CA GLU A 71 11.82 11.46 -4.73
C GLU A 71 11.77 10.01 -5.23
N ILE A 72 10.64 9.57 -5.78
CA ILE A 72 10.53 8.24 -6.39
C ILE A 72 11.44 8.13 -7.61
N LYS A 73 11.55 9.17 -8.46
CA LYS A 73 12.45 9.20 -9.60
C LYS A 73 13.91 8.96 -9.17
N GLU A 74 14.37 9.61 -8.11
CA GLU A 74 15.69 9.38 -7.55
C GLU A 74 15.88 7.95 -7.04
N ILE A 75 14.86 7.39 -6.38
CA ILE A 75 14.86 5.99 -5.94
C ILE A 75 14.96 5.03 -7.13
N VAL A 76 14.21 5.29 -8.22
CA VAL A 76 14.23 4.50 -9.46
C VAL A 76 15.62 4.54 -10.09
N LYS A 77 16.23 5.72 -10.25
CA LYS A 77 17.58 5.88 -10.82
C LYS A 77 18.63 5.14 -9.99
N ARG A 78 18.60 5.29 -8.66
CA ARG A 78 19.48 4.54 -7.76
C ARG A 78 19.30 3.02 -7.91
N SER A 79 18.05 2.57 -7.97
CA SER A 79 17.73 1.14 -8.10
C SER A 79 18.13 0.59 -9.47
N ALA A 80 18.01 1.38 -10.54
CA ALA A 80 18.48 1.03 -11.87
C ALA A 80 19.99 0.78 -11.89
N GLY A 81 20.76 1.65 -11.24
CA GLY A 81 22.22 1.44 -11.07
C GLY A 81 22.57 0.15 -10.32
N LEU A 82 21.77 -0.23 -9.29
CA LEU A 82 21.96 -1.49 -8.57
C LEU A 82 21.56 -2.73 -9.38
N LEU A 83 20.70 -2.57 -10.38
CA LEU A 83 20.24 -3.62 -11.29
C LEU A 83 21.05 -3.68 -12.59
N ASP A 84 22.07 -2.82 -12.71
CA ASP A 84 22.91 -2.68 -13.90
C ASP A 84 22.09 -2.48 -15.18
N VAL A 85 21.13 -1.54 -15.12
CA VAL A 85 20.29 -1.15 -16.26
C VAL A 85 20.41 0.35 -16.52
N GLU A 86 20.60 0.70 -17.79
CA GLU A 86 20.65 2.09 -18.23
C GLU A 86 19.22 2.67 -18.30
N ILE A 87 19.00 3.77 -17.62
CA ILE A 87 17.72 4.49 -17.62
C ILE A 87 17.98 6.00 -17.73
N ASP A 88 17.23 6.67 -18.58
CA ASP A 88 17.28 8.12 -18.67
C ASP A 88 16.31 8.80 -17.69
N ASP A 89 16.34 10.12 -17.67
CA ASP A 89 15.53 10.94 -16.75
C ASP A 89 14.03 10.86 -17.05
N GLU A 90 13.66 10.68 -18.31
CA GLU A 90 12.26 10.63 -18.76
C GLU A 90 11.66 9.25 -18.46
N GLY A 91 12.40 8.16 -18.72
CA GLY A 91 11.99 6.80 -18.35
C GLY A 91 11.85 6.62 -16.83
N ALA A 92 12.78 7.22 -16.06
CA ALA A 92 12.69 7.19 -14.60
C ALA A 92 11.48 7.99 -14.09
N ALA A 93 11.18 9.15 -14.69
CA ALA A 93 10.02 9.95 -14.34
C ALA A 93 8.70 9.23 -14.68
N GLU A 94 8.64 8.53 -15.82
CA GLU A 94 7.47 7.77 -16.24
C GLU A 94 7.16 6.61 -15.26
N ILE A 95 8.17 5.88 -14.81
CA ILE A 95 8.00 4.86 -13.77
C ILE A 95 7.58 5.49 -12.45
N ALA A 96 8.18 6.63 -12.08
CA ALA A 96 7.91 7.30 -10.83
C ALA A 96 6.48 7.83 -10.74
N SER A 97 5.97 8.46 -11.81
CA SER A 97 4.63 9.06 -11.86
C SER A 97 3.53 8.01 -11.60
N ARG A 98 3.70 6.79 -12.13
CA ARG A 98 2.73 5.69 -11.96
C ARG A 98 2.94 4.87 -10.69
N SER A 99 3.92 5.22 -9.84
CA SER A 99 4.29 4.43 -8.65
C SER A 99 3.53 4.79 -7.37
N ARG A 100 2.55 5.68 -7.46
CA ARG A 100 1.67 6.06 -6.33
C ARG A 100 2.44 6.52 -5.09
N GLY A 101 3.59 7.19 -5.25
CA GLY A 101 4.46 7.63 -4.15
C GLY A 101 5.06 6.48 -3.32
N THR A 102 5.09 5.25 -3.86
CA THR A 102 5.50 4.05 -3.13
C THR A 102 6.76 3.41 -3.72
N PRO A 103 7.91 3.43 -3.02
CA PRO A 103 9.16 2.84 -3.51
C PRO A 103 9.06 1.34 -3.86
N ARG A 104 8.22 0.58 -3.15
CA ARG A 104 8.00 -0.84 -3.45
C ARG A 104 7.37 -1.03 -4.83
N ILE A 105 6.36 -0.20 -5.17
CA ILE A 105 5.71 -0.24 -6.48
C ILE A 105 6.69 0.19 -7.56
N ALA A 106 7.42 1.29 -7.35
CA ALA A 106 8.43 1.78 -8.27
C ALA A 106 9.50 0.72 -8.60
N ASN A 107 10.03 0.05 -7.59
CA ASN A 107 11.01 -1.01 -7.78
C ASN A 107 10.41 -2.25 -8.47
N ARG A 108 9.14 -2.55 -8.23
CA ARG A 108 8.43 -3.62 -8.95
C ARG A 108 8.29 -3.27 -10.43
N PHE A 109 7.88 -2.05 -10.74
CA PHE A 109 7.76 -1.58 -12.11
C PHE A 109 9.12 -1.54 -12.80
N LEU A 110 10.15 -0.96 -12.18
CA LEU A 110 11.50 -0.91 -12.73
C LEU A 110 12.01 -2.31 -13.17
N LYS A 111 11.84 -3.33 -12.33
CA LYS A 111 12.24 -4.69 -12.67
C LYS A 111 11.50 -5.22 -13.90
N ARG A 112 10.20 -4.97 -14.01
CA ARG A 112 9.38 -5.42 -15.15
C ARG A 112 9.69 -4.64 -16.42
N VAL A 113 9.88 -3.32 -16.30
CA VAL A 113 10.29 -2.46 -17.41
C VAL A 113 11.68 -2.88 -17.92
N ARG A 114 12.62 -3.20 -17.02
CA ARG A 114 13.94 -3.76 -17.40
C ARG A 114 13.78 -5.05 -18.21
N ASP A 115 13.00 -6.01 -17.69
CA ASP A 115 12.78 -7.30 -18.36
C ASP A 115 12.16 -7.09 -19.76
N PHE A 116 11.22 -6.15 -19.87
CA PHE A 116 10.59 -5.77 -21.12
C PHE A 116 11.59 -5.10 -22.09
N ALA A 117 12.43 -4.18 -21.60
CA ALA A 117 13.46 -3.50 -22.37
C ALA A 117 14.47 -4.49 -22.95
N GLN A 118 14.91 -5.47 -22.15
CA GLN A 118 15.87 -6.50 -22.58
C GLN A 118 15.30 -7.45 -23.64
N VAL A 119 13.99 -7.72 -23.61
CA VAL A 119 13.36 -8.67 -24.54
C VAL A 119 12.89 -8.00 -25.82
N LYS A 120 12.37 -6.79 -25.75
CA LYS A 120 11.73 -6.10 -26.90
C LYS A 120 12.52 -4.94 -27.48
N TYR A 121 13.54 -4.46 -26.76
CA TYR A 121 14.37 -3.32 -27.14
C TYR A 121 15.85 -3.64 -26.92
N ASP A 122 16.69 -2.63 -26.87
CA ASP A 122 18.15 -2.74 -26.70
C ASP A 122 18.63 -2.83 -25.24
N GLY A 123 17.70 -2.92 -24.29
CA GLY A 123 17.99 -3.00 -22.85
C GLY A 123 18.05 -1.65 -22.13
N LYS A 124 17.95 -0.53 -22.85
CA LYS A 124 17.85 0.82 -22.27
C LYS A 124 16.41 1.17 -21.98
N ILE A 125 16.22 2.00 -20.95
CA ILE A 125 14.90 2.47 -20.53
C ILE A 125 14.83 3.98 -20.78
N ASP A 126 14.13 4.36 -21.82
CA ASP A 126 13.67 5.73 -22.08
C ASP A 126 12.16 5.85 -21.76
N TYR A 127 11.60 7.03 -21.98
CA TYR A 127 10.16 7.28 -21.82
C TYR A 127 9.31 6.27 -22.59
N LYS A 128 9.65 6.01 -23.86
CA LYS A 128 8.86 5.13 -24.73
C LYS A 128 8.85 3.70 -24.22
N VAL A 129 10.02 3.18 -23.88
CA VAL A 129 10.18 1.83 -23.34
C VAL A 129 9.42 1.68 -22.02
N ALA A 130 9.54 2.68 -21.12
CA ALA A 130 8.81 2.68 -19.85
C ALA A 130 7.29 2.73 -20.07
N ALA A 131 6.79 3.62 -20.92
CA ALA A 131 5.36 3.74 -21.22
C ALA A 131 4.79 2.48 -21.87
N ASP A 132 5.48 1.90 -22.87
CA ASP A 132 5.05 0.67 -23.56
C ASP A 132 5.02 -0.53 -22.59
N ALA A 133 6.01 -0.62 -21.71
CA ALA A 133 6.06 -1.68 -20.69
C ALA A 133 4.91 -1.53 -19.67
N LEU A 134 4.69 -0.33 -19.13
CA LEU A 134 3.62 -0.06 -18.16
C LEU A 134 2.24 -0.28 -18.78
N LYS A 135 2.05 0.12 -20.04
CA LYS A 135 0.83 -0.16 -20.82
C LYS A 135 0.61 -1.68 -20.99
N SER A 136 1.67 -2.44 -21.27
CA SER A 136 1.57 -3.90 -21.40
C SER A 136 1.23 -4.61 -20.08
N MET A 137 1.45 -3.93 -18.94
CA MET A 137 1.05 -4.38 -17.60
C MET A 137 -0.33 -3.84 -17.19
N GLU A 138 -1.04 -3.17 -18.11
CA GLU A 138 -2.34 -2.56 -17.87
C GLU A 138 -2.32 -1.54 -16.70
N VAL A 139 -1.20 -0.82 -16.57
CA VAL A 139 -1.05 0.29 -15.63
C VAL A 139 -1.28 1.59 -16.39
N ASP A 140 -2.27 2.35 -15.99
CA ASP A 140 -2.63 3.61 -16.62
C ASP A 140 -1.72 4.80 -16.21
N GLU A 141 -2.03 6.00 -16.71
CA GLU A 141 -1.25 7.21 -16.46
C GLU A 141 -1.24 7.65 -14.98
N LEU A 142 -2.27 7.31 -14.24
CA LEU A 142 -2.36 7.55 -12.79
C LEU A 142 -1.80 6.38 -11.97
N GLY A 143 -1.30 5.34 -12.61
CA GLY A 143 -0.79 4.16 -11.94
C GLY A 143 -1.91 3.19 -11.47
N LEU A 144 -3.13 3.32 -11.96
CA LEU A 144 -4.19 2.34 -11.68
C LEU A 144 -3.90 1.04 -12.41
N ASP A 145 -4.02 -0.07 -11.71
CA ASP A 145 -3.90 -1.40 -12.31
C ASP A 145 -5.28 -1.94 -12.74
N ILE A 146 -5.26 -3.17 -13.26
CA ILE A 146 -6.47 -3.83 -13.76
C ILE A 146 -7.55 -3.99 -12.68
N ILE A 147 -7.16 -4.18 -11.42
CA ILE A 147 -8.12 -4.37 -10.31
C ILE A 147 -8.73 -3.03 -9.90
N ASP A 148 -7.94 -1.97 -9.80
CA ASP A 148 -8.44 -0.62 -9.54
C ASP A 148 -9.48 -0.21 -10.59
N SER A 149 -9.11 -0.39 -11.86
CA SER A 149 -9.97 -0.05 -13.01
C SER A 149 -11.26 -0.90 -13.00
N ARG A 150 -11.14 -2.21 -12.72
CA ARG A 150 -12.28 -3.11 -12.59
C ARG A 150 -13.20 -2.67 -11.44
N MET A 151 -12.61 -2.31 -10.30
CA MET A 151 -13.36 -1.87 -9.12
C MET A 151 -14.22 -0.65 -9.45
N ILE A 152 -13.62 0.40 -10.02
CA ILE A 152 -14.35 1.63 -10.38
C ILE A 152 -15.41 1.37 -11.45
N LYS A 153 -15.06 0.67 -12.55
CA LYS A 153 -16.02 0.34 -13.61
C LYS A 153 -17.19 -0.48 -13.09
N THR A 154 -16.92 -1.47 -12.24
CA THR A 154 -17.98 -2.26 -11.59
C THR A 154 -18.91 -1.38 -10.75
N MET A 155 -18.36 -0.44 -9.97
CA MET A 155 -19.19 0.50 -9.20
C MET A 155 -20.08 1.35 -10.12
N ILE A 156 -19.55 1.81 -11.24
CA ILE A 156 -20.28 2.66 -12.19
C ILE A 156 -21.33 1.83 -12.94
N GLU A 157 -20.92 0.74 -13.59
CA GLU A 157 -21.75 -0.02 -14.53
C GLU A 157 -22.80 -0.89 -13.83
N ASN A 158 -22.42 -1.57 -12.75
CA ASN A 158 -23.31 -2.52 -12.09
C ASN A 158 -24.14 -1.88 -10.96
N PHE A 159 -23.66 -0.77 -10.38
CA PHE A 159 -24.29 -0.15 -9.21
C PHE A 159 -24.64 1.33 -9.43
N GLY A 160 -24.56 1.84 -10.67
CA GLY A 160 -24.90 3.23 -11.00
C GLY A 160 -24.08 4.26 -10.24
N GLY A 161 -22.81 3.95 -9.92
CA GLY A 161 -21.93 4.77 -9.12
C GLY A 161 -22.05 4.56 -7.61
N GLY A 162 -22.93 3.70 -7.14
CA GLY A 162 -23.14 3.36 -5.72
C GLY A 162 -24.32 4.11 -5.08
N PRO A 163 -24.49 4.02 -3.75
CA PRO A 163 -23.56 3.41 -2.77
C PRO A 163 -23.55 1.88 -2.79
N VAL A 164 -22.35 1.28 -2.76
CA VAL A 164 -22.16 -0.17 -2.72
C VAL A 164 -21.39 -0.59 -1.48
N GLY A 165 -21.86 -1.64 -0.78
CA GLY A 165 -21.20 -2.20 0.39
C GLY A 165 -19.87 -2.89 0.03
N LEU A 166 -18.92 -2.92 1.00
CA LEU A 166 -17.61 -3.53 0.79
C LEU A 166 -17.71 -5.00 0.38
N ASP A 167 -18.50 -5.79 1.12
CA ASP A 167 -18.64 -7.23 0.86
C ASP A 167 -19.28 -7.52 -0.51
N THR A 168 -20.27 -6.70 -0.91
CA THR A 168 -20.90 -6.80 -2.23
C THR A 168 -19.90 -6.50 -3.34
N LEU A 169 -19.12 -5.42 -3.19
CA LEU A 169 -18.10 -5.04 -4.16
C LEU A 169 -17.02 -6.12 -4.25
N ALA A 170 -16.53 -6.61 -3.12
CA ALA A 170 -15.53 -7.66 -3.02
C ALA A 170 -15.99 -8.95 -3.75
N ALA A 171 -17.19 -9.40 -3.44
CA ALA A 171 -17.78 -10.58 -4.11
C ALA A 171 -17.92 -10.38 -5.62
N THR A 172 -18.29 -9.16 -6.06
CA THR A 172 -18.51 -8.88 -7.49
C THR A 172 -17.20 -8.85 -8.29
N ILE A 173 -16.12 -8.31 -7.72
CA ILE A 173 -14.82 -8.25 -8.42
C ILE A 173 -13.92 -9.46 -8.16
N GLY A 174 -14.32 -10.36 -7.23
CA GLY A 174 -13.56 -11.56 -6.88
C GLY A 174 -12.35 -11.30 -5.99
N GLU A 175 -12.44 -10.29 -5.10
CA GLU A 175 -11.38 -9.92 -4.17
C GLU A 175 -11.82 -10.08 -2.70
N GLU A 176 -10.87 -10.20 -1.80
CA GLU A 176 -11.15 -10.20 -0.37
C GLU A 176 -11.48 -8.78 0.13
N PRO A 177 -12.52 -8.60 0.99
CA PRO A 177 -12.90 -7.28 1.51
C PRO A 177 -11.74 -6.50 2.15
N ASN A 178 -10.90 -7.17 2.95
CA ASN A 178 -9.73 -6.55 3.56
C ASN A 178 -8.70 -6.09 2.52
N THR A 179 -8.54 -6.82 1.41
CA THR A 179 -7.63 -6.44 0.32
C THR A 179 -8.12 -5.16 -0.35
N ILE A 180 -9.42 -5.03 -0.60
CA ILE A 180 -10.00 -3.79 -1.14
C ILE A 180 -9.72 -2.64 -0.18
N GLU A 181 -10.05 -2.79 1.10
CA GLU A 181 -9.94 -1.73 2.10
C GLU A 181 -8.49 -1.30 2.38
N ASP A 182 -7.55 -2.25 2.37
CA ASP A 182 -6.16 -1.97 2.77
C ASP A 182 -5.23 -1.65 1.59
N VAL A 183 -5.55 -2.12 0.38
CA VAL A 183 -4.64 -2.03 -0.78
C VAL A 183 -5.15 -1.09 -1.86
N TYR A 184 -6.40 -1.23 -2.28
CA TYR A 184 -6.94 -0.50 -3.43
C TYR A 184 -7.62 0.82 -3.02
N GLU A 185 -8.51 0.76 -2.06
CA GLU A 185 -9.34 1.89 -1.64
C GLU A 185 -8.54 3.12 -1.17
N PRO A 186 -7.41 3.01 -0.44
CA PRO A 186 -6.66 4.17 0.02
C PRO A 186 -6.18 5.07 -1.11
N TYR A 187 -5.70 4.49 -2.21
CA TYR A 187 -5.23 5.26 -3.34
C TYR A 187 -6.38 5.87 -4.13
N LEU A 188 -7.46 5.14 -4.34
CA LEU A 188 -8.66 5.64 -5.02
C LEU A 188 -9.34 6.78 -4.24
N LEU A 189 -9.32 6.73 -2.91
CA LEU A 189 -9.75 7.83 -2.04
C LEU A 189 -8.84 9.06 -2.19
N GLN A 190 -7.53 8.85 -2.25
CA GLN A 190 -6.56 9.94 -2.45
C GLN A 190 -6.74 10.64 -3.80
N LEU A 191 -7.01 9.89 -4.86
CA LEU A 191 -7.34 10.43 -6.18
C LEU A 191 -8.72 11.11 -6.21
N GLY A 192 -9.52 10.94 -5.17
CA GLY A 192 -10.90 11.42 -5.13
C GLY A 192 -11.83 10.66 -6.07
N PHE A 193 -11.48 9.44 -6.50
CA PHE A 193 -12.30 8.61 -7.39
C PHE A 193 -13.45 7.93 -6.68
N ILE A 194 -13.27 7.66 -5.40
CA ILE A 194 -14.33 7.12 -4.54
C ILE A 194 -14.50 7.97 -3.29
N SER A 195 -15.68 7.87 -2.70
CA SER A 195 -15.99 8.42 -1.38
C SER A 195 -16.68 7.39 -0.51
N ARG A 196 -16.39 7.43 0.79
CA ARG A 196 -17.06 6.58 1.79
C ARG A 196 -18.31 7.27 2.32
N THR A 197 -19.42 6.56 2.36
CA THR A 197 -20.67 6.99 2.97
C THR A 197 -21.10 5.95 4.01
N PRO A 198 -22.06 6.29 4.92
CA PRO A 198 -22.61 5.31 5.85
C PRO A 198 -23.27 4.09 5.17
N ARG A 199 -23.71 4.24 3.91
CA ARG A 199 -24.35 3.17 3.13
C ARG A 199 -23.38 2.38 2.25
N GLY A 200 -22.14 2.82 2.11
CA GLY A 200 -21.14 2.17 1.27
C GLY A 200 -20.25 3.16 0.50
N ARG A 201 -19.59 2.66 -0.53
CA ARG A 201 -18.69 3.43 -1.40
C ARG A 201 -19.47 3.98 -2.60
N ILE A 202 -19.13 5.19 -3.00
CA ILE A 202 -19.66 5.82 -4.21
C ILE A 202 -18.51 6.23 -5.13
N ALA A 203 -18.69 6.06 -6.42
CA ALA A 203 -17.80 6.60 -7.44
C ALA A 203 -18.12 8.09 -7.62
N THR A 204 -17.09 8.91 -7.71
CA THR A 204 -17.23 10.37 -7.89
C THR A 204 -17.23 10.74 -9.37
N LYS A 205 -17.58 12.00 -9.66
CA LYS A 205 -17.48 12.53 -11.02
C LYS A 205 -16.06 12.37 -11.61
N ALA A 206 -15.01 12.56 -10.79
CA ALA A 206 -13.62 12.38 -11.22
C ALA A 206 -13.34 10.98 -11.75
N ALA A 207 -13.95 9.94 -11.15
CA ALA A 207 -13.83 8.57 -11.64
C ALA A 207 -14.53 8.38 -12.99
N TYR A 208 -15.71 8.94 -13.18
CA TYR A 208 -16.42 8.89 -14.46
C TYR A 208 -15.62 9.60 -15.56
N ASP A 209 -15.11 10.80 -15.28
CA ASP A 209 -14.34 11.61 -16.22
C ASP A 209 -13.04 10.85 -16.64
N HIS A 210 -12.37 10.17 -15.71
CA HIS A 210 -11.15 9.40 -15.99
C HIS A 210 -11.39 8.21 -16.93
N PHE A 211 -12.53 7.56 -16.82
CA PHE A 211 -12.87 6.42 -17.68
C PHE A 211 -13.72 6.78 -18.89
N ASP A 212 -13.88 8.07 -19.20
CA ASP A 212 -14.71 8.58 -20.30
C ASP A 212 -16.16 8.06 -20.24
N ILE A 213 -16.71 7.85 -19.05
CA ILE A 213 -18.08 7.40 -18.82
C ILE A 213 -18.96 8.62 -18.51
N PRO A 214 -20.11 8.80 -19.16
CA PRO A 214 -21.02 9.90 -18.85
C PRO A 214 -21.51 9.85 -17.39
N PHE A 215 -21.34 10.95 -16.67
CA PHE A 215 -21.89 11.09 -15.31
C PHE A 215 -23.35 11.54 -15.41
N ALA A 216 -24.28 10.70 -14.97
CA ALA A 216 -25.68 11.08 -14.84
C ALA A 216 -25.86 11.83 -13.50
N GLU A 217 -26.34 13.08 -13.56
CA GLU A 217 -26.69 13.88 -12.37
C GLU A 217 -27.91 13.30 -11.62
#